data_3532653ab9baa6b2ddb1838514507795
#
_entry.id   3532653ab9baa6b2ddb1838514507795
#
_cell.length_a   1.000
_cell.length_b   1.000
_cell.length_c   1.000
_cell.angle_alpha   90.00
_cell.angle_beta   90.00
_cell.angle_gamma   90.00
#
_symmetry.space_group_name_H-M   'P 1'
#
loop_
_entity.id
_entity.type
_entity.pdbx_description
1 polymer ?
#
loop_
_entity_poly.entity_id
_entity_poly.type
_entity_poly.pdbx_seq_one_letter_code
_entity_poly.pdbx_strand_id
1 'polypeptide(L)'
;QIRLDENRVDENNLEKADKGADVSGGYLLSMEPNEETDNVIKTKYNSYLIESPKTGACQSQAKAYIENYMKKTEDAIYGDDFKNEDGTSYQELMDVKSAIAYYWMQEVSMNGDAFISTSTYLYKKQDTADAKGKLYWGPLWDFDYVAWSSNDYSEEEDSYSGFVTQRTWFNRLMEDPEFAQQVKEYWVTLAGALEDAIADGGILDRYAQELAV
;
A
#
# COMPACT_ATOMS: atom_id res chain seq x y z
N GLN A 1 -9.98 -4.58 -9.93
CA GLN A 1 -9.33 -5.89 -9.84
C GLN A 1 -7.87 -5.73 -10.26
N ILE A 2 -6.95 -6.00 -9.35
CA ILE A 2 -5.51 -5.95 -9.65
C ILE A 2 -5.19 -7.18 -10.49
N ARG A 3 -4.77 -6.97 -11.74
CA ARG A 3 -4.25 -8.05 -12.57
C ARG A 3 -2.79 -8.31 -12.17
N LEU A 4 -2.60 -9.11 -11.16
CA LEU A 4 -1.28 -9.55 -10.73
C LEU A 4 -0.59 -10.41 -11.80
N ASP A 5 -1.37 -11.13 -12.61
CA ASP A 5 -0.87 -12.06 -13.60
C ASP A 5 -0.02 -11.42 -14.71
N GLU A 6 -0.29 -10.17 -15.05
CA GLU A 6 0.46 -9.44 -16.10
C GLU A 6 1.80 -8.86 -15.60
N ASN A 7 2.00 -8.81 -14.29
CA ASN A 7 3.17 -8.17 -13.66
C ASN A 7 3.84 -9.10 -12.65
N ARG A 8 3.51 -10.36 -12.65
CA ARG A 8 3.98 -11.34 -11.70
C ARG A 8 5.31 -11.93 -12.12
N VAL A 9 6.22 -12.13 -11.20
CA VAL A 9 7.36 -13.02 -11.42
C VAL A 9 6.81 -14.41 -11.66
N ASP A 10 7.19 -15.03 -12.80
CA ASP A 10 6.67 -16.35 -13.17
C ASP A 10 7.26 -17.42 -12.25
N GLU A 11 6.46 -17.88 -11.30
CA GLU A 11 6.85 -18.89 -10.30
C GLU A 11 7.27 -20.23 -10.95
N ASN A 12 6.76 -20.53 -12.14
CA ASN A 12 7.11 -21.74 -12.86
C ASN A 12 8.48 -21.65 -13.55
N ASN A 13 9.02 -20.45 -13.67
CA ASN A 13 10.32 -20.18 -14.29
C ASN A 13 11.35 -19.59 -13.32
N LEU A 14 11.17 -19.78 -12.02
CA LEU A 14 12.03 -19.20 -10.99
C LEU A 14 13.49 -19.63 -11.06
N GLU A 15 13.78 -20.84 -11.54
CA GLU A 15 15.15 -21.23 -11.86
C GLU A 15 15.76 -20.36 -12.98
N LYS A 16 14.93 -19.81 -13.87
CA LYS A 16 15.38 -18.87 -14.89
C LYS A 16 15.50 -17.44 -14.34
N ALA A 17 14.67 -17.06 -13.35
CA ALA A 17 14.79 -15.78 -12.67
C ALA A 17 16.15 -15.61 -12.01
N ASP A 18 16.65 -16.64 -11.31
CA ASP A 18 18.00 -16.64 -10.73
C ASP A 18 19.14 -16.65 -11.78
N LYS A 19 18.81 -16.86 -13.04
CA LYS A 19 19.77 -16.90 -14.15
C LYS A 19 19.65 -15.72 -15.12
N GLY A 20 19.20 -14.57 -14.64
CA GLY A 20 19.12 -13.33 -15.42
C GLY A 20 17.75 -13.03 -16.03
N ALA A 21 16.69 -13.66 -15.55
CA ALA A 21 15.34 -13.19 -15.83
C ALA A 21 15.09 -11.84 -15.15
N ASP A 22 14.11 -11.09 -15.67
CA ASP A 22 13.71 -9.83 -15.11
C ASP A 22 12.95 -10.06 -13.79
N VAL A 23 13.55 -9.66 -12.67
CA VAL A 23 12.99 -9.73 -11.32
C VAL A 23 12.51 -8.37 -10.83
N SER A 24 12.36 -7.39 -11.72
CA SER A 24 12.07 -6.00 -11.36
C SER A 24 10.65 -5.78 -10.82
N GLY A 25 9.75 -6.77 -10.90
CA GLY A 25 8.39 -6.59 -10.42
C GLY A 25 7.54 -7.86 -10.38
N GLY A 26 6.23 -7.65 -10.16
CA GLY A 26 5.29 -8.73 -9.98
C GLY A 26 5.16 -9.18 -8.52
N TYR A 27 5.56 -8.34 -7.58
CA TYR A 27 5.48 -8.65 -6.16
C TYR A 27 4.18 -8.14 -5.54
N LEU A 28 3.58 -8.96 -4.70
CA LEU A 28 2.58 -8.56 -3.71
C LEU A 28 3.20 -8.74 -2.33
N LEU A 29 3.10 -7.71 -1.52
CA LEU A 29 3.64 -7.66 -0.16
C LEU A 29 2.50 -7.37 0.81
N SER A 30 2.53 -7.97 1.99
CA SER A 30 1.73 -7.53 3.14
C SER A 30 2.62 -7.02 4.27
N MET A 31 2.11 -6.12 5.09
CA MET A 31 2.80 -5.67 6.29
C MET A 31 2.46 -6.63 7.41
N GLU A 32 3.39 -7.54 7.73
CA GLU A 32 3.20 -8.61 8.72
C GLU A 32 4.36 -8.61 9.73
N PRO A 33 4.25 -7.81 10.80
CA PRO A 33 5.36 -7.62 11.73
C PRO A 33 5.72 -8.86 12.54
N ASN A 34 4.81 -9.81 12.68
CA ASN A 34 4.96 -10.98 13.55
C ASN A 34 5.25 -12.30 12.81
N GLU A 35 5.29 -12.28 11.47
CA GLU A 35 5.60 -13.47 10.69
C GLU A 35 7.10 -13.78 10.71
N GLU A 36 7.43 -15.05 10.94
CA GLU A 36 8.81 -15.56 10.91
C GLU A 36 8.92 -16.67 9.87
N THR A 37 9.00 -16.27 8.62
CA THR A 37 9.18 -17.18 7.48
C THR A 37 10.32 -16.73 6.59
N ASP A 38 10.79 -17.61 5.71
CA ASP A 38 11.83 -17.28 4.72
C ASP A 38 11.38 -16.22 3.71
N ASN A 39 10.07 -15.95 3.63
CA ASN A 39 9.50 -14.95 2.74
C ASN A 39 9.35 -13.56 3.38
N VAL A 40 9.72 -13.41 4.65
CA VAL A 40 9.73 -12.10 5.30
C VAL A 40 10.99 -11.35 4.92
N ILE A 41 10.80 -10.09 4.55
CA ILE A 41 11.87 -9.10 4.42
C ILE A 41 11.75 -8.09 5.56
N LYS A 42 12.88 -7.71 6.13
CA LYS A 42 12.94 -6.73 7.23
C LYS A 42 13.74 -5.52 6.79
N THR A 43 13.14 -4.37 6.94
CA THR A 43 13.78 -3.08 6.73
C THR A 43 14.12 -2.44 8.08
N LYS A 44 14.56 -1.19 8.07
CA LYS A 44 14.80 -0.44 9.31
C LYS A 44 13.51 -0.11 10.05
N TYR A 45 12.41 0.08 9.33
CA TYR A 45 11.17 0.62 9.87
C TYR A 45 10.04 -0.39 9.93
N ASN A 46 10.02 -1.37 9.00
CA ASN A 46 8.92 -2.32 8.88
C ASN A 46 9.37 -3.74 8.54
N SER A 47 8.43 -4.67 8.65
CA SER A 47 8.54 -6.03 8.13
C SER A 47 7.47 -6.26 7.08
N TYR A 48 7.82 -6.98 6.01
CA TYR A 48 6.93 -7.27 4.89
C TYR A 48 6.99 -8.75 4.57
N LEU A 49 5.84 -9.38 4.43
CA LEU A 49 5.72 -10.73 3.91
C LEU A 49 5.57 -10.67 2.40
N ILE A 50 6.34 -11.46 1.67
CA ILE A 50 6.15 -11.64 0.23
C ILE A 50 4.99 -12.61 0.03
N GLU A 51 3.83 -12.08 -0.35
CA GLU A 51 2.62 -12.85 -0.63
C GLU A 51 2.64 -13.49 -2.01
N SER A 52 3.26 -12.82 -2.96
CA SER A 52 3.52 -13.34 -4.29
C SER A 52 4.83 -12.76 -4.83
N PRO A 53 5.65 -13.59 -5.47
CA PRO A 53 5.53 -15.05 -5.61
C PRO A 53 5.69 -15.76 -4.26
N LYS A 54 4.80 -16.74 -3.99
CA LYS A 54 4.92 -17.59 -2.80
C LYS A 54 5.91 -18.69 -3.11
N THR A 55 6.81 -18.90 -2.22
CA THR A 55 7.50 -20.14 -1.91
C THR A 55 8.99 -19.95 -1.68
N GLY A 56 9.65 -20.98 -1.09
CA GLY A 56 11.09 -21.17 -1.09
C GLY A 56 11.75 -21.08 -2.47
N ALA A 57 10.97 -20.83 -3.46
CA ALA A 57 11.32 -20.52 -4.82
C ALA A 57 11.32 -19.01 -5.12
N CYS A 58 10.94 -18.15 -4.20
CA CYS A 58 11.25 -16.74 -4.34
C CYS A 58 12.75 -16.62 -4.16
N GLN A 59 13.42 -16.92 -5.23
CA GLN A 59 14.85 -17.18 -5.29
C GLN A 59 15.59 -16.03 -4.66
N SER A 60 16.77 -16.30 -4.18
CA SER A 60 17.62 -15.34 -3.51
C SER A 60 17.72 -14.00 -4.23
N GLN A 61 17.75 -14.04 -5.56
CA GLN A 61 17.83 -12.83 -6.39
C GLN A 61 16.55 -12.00 -6.37
N ALA A 62 15.36 -12.62 -6.49
CA ALA A 62 14.08 -11.94 -6.45
C ALA A 62 13.81 -11.35 -5.05
N LYS A 63 14.04 -12.14 -3.99
CA LYS A 63 13.93 -11.67 -2.62
C LYS A 63 14.89 -10.51 -2.34
N ALA A 64 16.15 -10.64 -2.74
CA ALA A 64 17.14 -9.58 -2.54
C ALA A 64 16.78 -8.30 -3.32
N TYR A 65 16.20 -8.45 -4.52
CA TYR A 65 15.73 -7.30 -5.30
C TYR A 65 14.62 -6.54 -4.56
N ILE A 66 13.54 -7.23 -4.16
CA ILE A 66 12.41 -6.56 -3.52
C ILE A 66 12.77 -6.01 -2.13
N GLU A 67 13.59 -6.73 -1.36
CA GLU A 67 14.11 -6.24 -0.10
C GLU A 67 14.92 -4.93 -0.27
N ASN A 68 15.81 -4.90 -1.25
CA ASN A 68 16.58 -3.69 -1.56
C ASN A 68 15.69 -2.55 -2.05
N TYR A 69 14.66 -2.86 -2.84
CA TYR A 69 13.69 -1.86 -3.31
C TYR A 69 12.92 -1.24 -2.15
N MET A 70 12.43 -2.06 -1.21
CA MET A 70 11.72 -1.59 -0.03
C MET A 70 12.62 -0.73 0.87
N LYS A 71 13.88 -1.16 1.10
CA LYS A 71 14.88 -0.35 1.83
C LYS A 71 15.11 1.00 1.16
N LYS A 72 15.34 1.04 -0.14
CA LYS A 72 15.52 2.29 -0.90
C LYS A 72 14.30 3.21 -0.82
N THR A 73 13.10 2.65 -0.82
CA THR A 73 11.86 3.41 -0.70
C THR A 73 11.74 4.02 0.70
N GLU A 74 12.00 3.24 1.75
CA GLU A 74 12.00 3.76 3.11
C GLU A 74 13.12 4.78 3.35
N ASP A 75 14.32 4.51 2.86
CA ASP A 75 15.44 5.45 2.96
C ASP A 75 15.11 6.79 2.28
N ALA A 76 14.34 6.76 1.17
CA ALA A 76 13.86 7.97 0.53
C ALA A 76 12.77 8.69 1.34
N ILE A 77 11.81 7.95 1.93
CA ILE A 77 10.75 8.54 2.76
C ILE A 77 11.34 9.21 4.00
N TYR A 78 12.28 8.55 4.67
CA TYR A 78 12.86 9.03 5.93
C TYR A 78 14.14 9.84 5.77
N GLY A 79 14.65 9.96 4.55
CA GLY A 79 15.85 10.73 4.24
C GLY A 79 15.61 12.24 4.29
N ASP A 80 16.70 13.00 4.29
CA ASP A 80 16.65 14.45 4.15
C ASP A 80 16.04 14.82 2.79
N ASP A 81 15.25 15.86 2.77
CA ASP A 81 14.54 16.33 1.55
C ASP A 81 13.74 15.21 0.84
N PHE A 82 13.32 14.16 1.58
CA PHE A 82 12.57 13.01 1.05
C PHE A 82 13.27 12.28 -0.10
N LYS A 83 14.59 12.13 0.04
CA LYS A 83 15.46 11.41 -0.91
C LYS A 83 16.38 10.44 -0.17
N ASN A 84 16.69 9.34 -0.84
CA ASN A 84 17.72 8.44 -0.35
C ASN A 84 19.13 8.97 -0.68
N GLU A 85 20.17 8.24 -0.25
CA GLU A 85 21.58 8.61 -0.47
C GLU A 85 21.96 8.74 -1.96
N ASP A 86 21.27 8.01 -2.84
CA ASP A 86 21.44 8.12 -4.30
C ASP A 86 20.78 9.37 -4.89
N GLY A 87 20.05 10.16 -4.09
CA GLY A 87 19.29 11.33 -4.52
C GLY A 87 17.92 10.98 -5.13
N THR A 88 17.50 9.72 -5.09
CA THR A 88 16.20 9.27 -5.62
C THR A 88 15.09 9.62 -4.64
N SER A 89 14.05 10.30 -5.11
CA SER A 89 12.87 10.64 -4.34
C SER A 89 11.94 9.43 -4.15
N TYR A 90 11.19 9.40 -3.03
CA TYR A 90 10.13 8.41 -2.84
C TYR A 90 9.07 8.47 -3.96
N GLN A 91 8.84 9.62 -4.55
CA GLN A 91 7.89 9.81 -5.66
C GLN A 91 8.32 9.08 -6.95
N GLU A 92 9.61 8.80 -7.09
CA GLU A 92 10.13 7.97 -8.19
C GLU A 92 9.95 6.47 -7.92
N LEU A 93 9.94 6.08 -6.65
CA LEU A 93 9.85 4.71 -6.19
C LEU A 93 8.41 4.25 -5.89
N MET A 94 7.55 5.16 -5.48
CA MET A 94 6.18 4.89 -5.07
C MET A 94 5.19 5.69 -5.92
N ASP A 95 4.04 5.09 -6.21
CA ASP A 95 2.91 5.80 -6.83
C ASP A 95 2.16 6.60 -5.77
N VAL A 96 2.37 7.91 -5.78
CA VAL A 96 1.81 8.85 -4.80
C VAL A 96 0.27 8.86 -4.83
N LYS A 97 -0.33 8.71 -6.02
CA LYS A 97 -1.79 8.70 -6.14
C LYS A 97 -2.42 7.50 -5.43
N SER A 98 -1.82 6.32 -5.58
CA SER A 98 -2.30 5.13 -4.88
C SER A 98 -2.13 5.26 -3.36
N ALA A 99 -1.04 5.87 -2.90
CA ALA A 99 -0.81 6.15 -1.48
C ALA A 99 -1.88 7.08 -0.92
N ILE A 100 -2.19 8.18 -1.61
CA ILE A 100 -3.20 9.15 -1.18
C ILE A 100 -4.61 8.53 -1.19
N ALA A 101 -4.94 7.77 -2.24
CA ALA A 101 -6.23 7.08 -2.31
C ALA A 101 -6.37 6.05 -1.17
N TYR A 102 -5.31 5.29 -0.89
CA TYR A 102 -5.28 4.35 0.22
C TYR A 102 -5.42 5.07 1.55
N TYR A 103 -4.66 6.14 1.78
CA TYR A 103 -4.75 6.99 2.97
C TYR A 103 -6.20 7.40 3.25
N TRP A 104 -6.87 8.01 2.27
CA TRP A 104 -8.24 8.48 2.46
C TRP A 104 -9.26 7.37 2.69
N MET A 105 -9.07 6.21 2.06
CA MET A 105 -9.95 5.07 2.32
C MET A 105 -9.84 4.58 3.77
N GLN A 106 -8.64 4.58 4.33
CA GLN A 106 -8.44 4.21 5.73
C GLN A 106 -8.96 5.29 6.69
N GLU A 107 -8.74 6.57 6.39
CA GLU A 107 -9.25 7.68 7.20
C GLU A 107 -10.78 7.73 7.22
N VAL A 108 -11.42 7.68 6.06
CA VAL A 108 -12.89 7.77 5.96
C VAL A 108 -13.57 6.56 6.58
N SER A 109 -12.97 5.38 6.47
CA SER A 109 -13.52 4.16 7.04
C SER A 109 -13.16 3.96 8.52
N MET A 110 -12.24 4.76 9.06
CA MET A 110 -11.69 4.59 10.41
C MET A 110 -11.20 3.16 10.64
N ASN A 111 -10.50 2.59 9.64
CA ASN A 111 -10.05 1.20 9.70
C ASN A 111 -8.83 1.07 10.63
N GLY A 112 -9.10 0.70 11.89
CA GLY A 112 -8.07 0.58 12.93
C GLY A 112 -7.13 -0.60 12.75
N ASP A 113 -7.48 -1.58 11.94
CA ASP A 113 -6.65 -2.75 11.68
C ASP A 113 -5.53 -2.46 10.67
N ALA A 114 -5.80 -1.57 9.71
CA ALA A 114 -4.78 -1.15 8.76
C ALA A 114 -3.58 -0.50 9.47
N PHE A 115 -2.36 -0.91 9.09
CA PHE A 115 -1.08 -0.45 9.62
C PHE A 115 -0.75 -0.89 11.06
N ILE A 116 -1.61 -1.63 11.74
CA ILE A 116 -1.32 -2.09 13.11
C ILE A 116 -0.68 -3.46 13.09
N SER A 117 -1.26 -4.42 12.38
CA SER A 117 -0.78 -5.80 12.41
C SER A 117 -0.88 -6.53 11.08
N THR A 118 -1.98 -6.35 10.35
CA THR A 118 -2.29 -7.13 9.15
C THR A 118 -3.04 -6.28 8.13
N SER A 119 -3.53 -6.90 7.08
CA SER A 119 -4.49 -6.29 6.14
C SER A 119 -3.99 -5.08 5.33
N THR A 120 -2.70 -4.80 5.37
CA THR A 120 -2.07 -3.73 4.58
C THR A 120 -1.22 -4.32 3.47
N TYR A 121 -1.60 -4.05 2.23
CA TYR A 121 -0.95 -4.61 1.06
C TYR A 121 -0.29 -3.56 0.19
N LEU A 122 0.82 -3.96 -0.41
CA LEU A 122 1.59 -3.18 -1.38
C LEU A 122 1.94 -4.09 -2.57
N TYR A 123 1.98 -3.54 -3.77
CA TYR A 123 2.46 -4.29 -4.91
C TYR A 123 3.47 -3.50 -5.74
N LYS A 124 4.51 -4.19 -6.23
CA LYS A 124 5.54 -3.60 -7.09
C LYS A 124 5.33 -4.06 -8.52
N LYS A 125 5.05 -3.11 -9.41
CA LYS A 125 4.96 -3.38 -10.84
C LYS A 125 6.35 -3.64 -11.43
N GLN A 126 6.37 -4.44 -12.51
CA GLN A 126 7.58 -4.70 -13.28
C GLN A 126 8.03 -3.45 -14.03
N ASP A 127 9.34 -3.32 -14.20
CA ASP A 127 9.92 -2.33 -15.10
C ASP A 127 9.54 -2.69 -16.55
N THR A 128 9.31 -1.67 -17.35
CA THR A 128 9.09 -1.81 -18.81
C THR A 128 10.19 -1.09 -19.57
N ALA A 129 10.19 -1.24 -20.89
CA ALA A 129 11.14 -0.51 -21.72
C ALA A 129 10.99 1.03 -21.60
N ASP A 130 9.78 1.49 -21.32
CA ASP A 130 9.42 2.91 -21.33
C ASP A 130 9.34 3.55 -19.93
N ALA A 131 9.21 2.73 -18.87
CA ALA A 131 9.02 3.24 -17.51
C ALA A 131 9.51 2.26 -16.44
N LYS A 132 10.02 2.81 -15.34
CA LYS A 132 10.28 2.06 -14.11
C LYS A 132 8.97 1.74 -13.40
N GLY A 133 8.81 0.47 -13.02
CA GLY A 133 7.69 0.06 -12.20
C GLY A 133 7.82 0.64 -10.79
N LYS A 134 6.72 1.13 -10.24
CA LYS A 134 6.67 1.71 -8.90
C LYS A 134 6.01 0.76 -7.92
N LEU A 135 6.16 1.06 -6.65
CA LEU A 135 5.39 0.49 -5.56
C LEU A 135 4.02 1.17 -5.50
N TYR A 136 2.96 0.39 -5.36
CA TYR A 136 1.59 0.85 -5.25
C TYR A 136 0.97 0.38 -3.94
N TRP A 137 0.06 1.17 -3.38
CA TRP A 137 -0.73 0.81 -2.21
C TRP A 137 -2.00 0.08 -2.63
N GLY A 138 -2.29 -1.02 -1.97
CA GLY A 138 -3.43 -1.89 -2.23
C GLY A 138 -3.03 -3.33 -2.55
N PRO A 139 -4.04 -4.21 -2.73
CA PRO A 139 -5.49 -3.94 -2.70
C PRO A 139 -5.99 -3.51 -1.33
N LEU A 140 -7.16 -2.88 -1.31
CA LEU A 140 -7.93 -2.69 -0.08
C LEU A 140 -8.44 -4.05 0.38
N TRP A 141 -8.30 -4.34 1.66
CA TRP A 141 -8.60 -5.65 2.22
C TRP A 141 -9.12 -5.54 3.65
N ASP A 142 -10.05 -6.44 4.04
CA ASP A 142 -10.49 -6.68 5.41
C ASP A 142 -11.12 -5.46 6.10
N PHE A 143 -12.12 -4.87 5.46
CA PHE A 143 -12.85 -3.72 6.00
C PHE A 143 -14.04 -4.12 6.88
N ASP A 144 -14.35 -5.41 6.99
CA ASP A 144 -15.56 -5.90 7.66
C ASP A 144 -15.36 -6.12 9.17
N TYR A 145 -14.12 -6.09 9.67
CA TYR A 145 -13.83 -6.32 11.08
C TYR A 145 -13.95 -5.04 11.92
N VAL A 146 -13.26 -3.97 11.54
CA VAL A 146 -13.18 -2.73 12.33
C VAL A 146 -13.62 -1.47 11.60
N ALA A 147 -13.59 -1.47 10.27
CA ALA A 147 -13.99 -0.30 9.50
C ALA A 147 -15.48 0.00 9.72
N TRP A 148 -15.80 1.28 9.87
CA TRP A 148 -17.18 1.78 10.11
C TRP A 148 -17.83 1.28 11.42
N SER A 149 -17.08 0.64 12.29
CA SER A 149 -17.62 0.09 13.52
C SER A 149 -17.21 0.92 14.75
N SER A 150 -18.09 0.97 15.74
CA SER A 150 -17.80 1.54 17.06
C SER A 150 -17.16 0.49 17.96
N ASN A 151 -16.04 -0.08 17.55
CA ASN A 151 -15.25 -0.95 18.43
C ASN A 151 -14.27 -0.14 19.29
N ASP A 152 -13.66 -0.79 20.27
CA ASP A 152 -12.77 -0.14 21.24
C ASP A 152 -11.62 0.70 20.63
N TYR A 153 -11.30 0.50 19.34
CA TYR A 153 -10.30 1.27 18.64
C TYR A 153 -10.81 2.60 18.07
N SER A 154 -12.13 2.71 17.84
CA SER A 154 -12.74 3.92 17.29
C SER A 154 -13.29 4.87 18.37
N GLU A 155 -13.48 4.39 19.61
CA GLU A 155 -14.02 5.22 20.68
C GLU A 155 -13.01 6.24 21.24
N GLU A 156 -11.72 5.99 21.12
CA GLU A 156 -10.66 6.84 21.64
C GLU A 156 -10.07 7.82 20.61
N GLU A 157 -10.36 7.65 19.33
CA GLU A 157 -9.77 8.48 18.28
C GLU A 157 -10.83 9.42 17.67
N ASP A 158 -10.65 10.70 17.92
CA ASP A 158 -11.42 11.76 17.30
C ASP A 158 -11.23 11.69 15.78
N SER A 159 -12.31 11.48 15.03
CA SER A 159 -12.32 11.44 13.57
C SER A 159 -11.72 12.68 12.89
N TYR A 160 -11.54 13.77 13.64
CA TYR A 160 -10.92 15.00 13.17
C TYR A 160 -9.40 15.05 13.40
N SER A 161 -8.82 14.11 14.14
CA SER A 161 -7.41 14.16 14.51
C SER A 161 -6.45 13.53 13.51
N GLY A 162 -6.95 12.88 12.47
CA GLY A 162 -6.14 12.15 11.48
C GLY A 162 -5.74 10.77 11.99
N PHE A 163 -6.53 9.78 11.62
CA PHE A 163 -6.40 8.42 12.13
C PHE A 163 -5.15 7.70 11.59
N VAL A 164 -4.97 7.72 10.27
CA VAL A 164 -3.87 7.03 9.57
C VAL A 164 -2.59 7.85 9.53
N THR A 165 -2.67 9.17 9.64
CA THR A 165 -1.50 10.06 9.66
C THR A 165 -0.51 9.76 10.76
N GLN A 166 -0.94 9.13 11.84
CA GLN A 166 -0.07 8.76 12.96
C GLN A 166 0.62 7.40 12.74
N ARG A 167 0.39 6.77 11.60
CA ARG A 167 0.83 5.39 11.34
C ARG A 167 1.88 5.32 10.25
N THR A 168 2.84 4.45 10.44
CA THR A 168 3.90 4.08 9.50
C THR A 168 4.47 5.24 8.66
N TRP A 169 4.57 5.05 7.35
CA TRP A 169 5.10 6.03 6.41
C TRP A 169 4.29 7.33 6.34
N PHE A 170 2.97 7.28 6.57
CA PHE A 170 2.12 8.45 6.44
C PHE A 170 2.46 9.56 7.44
N ASN A 171 2.88 9.19 8.66
CA ASN A 171 3.37 10.18 9.63
C ASN A 171 4.51 11.01 9.01
N ARG A 172 5.48 10.35 8.39
CA ARG A 172 6.61 11.05 7.78
C ARG A 172 6.23 11.75 6.46
N LEU A 173 5.42 11.12 5.61
CA LEU A 173 4.99 11.69 4.33
C LEU A 173 4.19 12.98 4.50
N MET A 174 3.41 13.12 5.56
CA MET A 174 2.66 14.35 5.86
C MET A 174 3.57 15.54 6.24
N GLU A 175 4.82 15.30 6.57
CA GLU A 175 5.82 16.36 6.75
C GLU A 175 6.34 16.92 5.42
N ASP A 176 6.13 16.22 4.29
CA ASP A 176 6.38 16.74 2.96
C ASP A 176 5.24 17.68 2.54
N PRO A 177 5.51 18.98 2.35
CA PRO A 177 4.46 19.93 1.98
C PRO A 177 3.77 19.61 0.65
N GLU A 178 4.49 18.99 -0.29
CA GLU A 178 3.94 18.59 -1.59
C GLU A 178 2.95 17.42 -1.42
N PHE A 179 3.32 16.41 -0.65
CA PHE A 179 2.44 15.28 -0.33
C PHE A 179 1.19 15.76 0.43
N ALA A 180 1.37 16.55 1.48
CA ALA A 180 0.27 17.08 2.28
C ALA A 180 -0.69 17.94 1.45
N GLN A 181 -0.18 18.71 0.49
CA GLN A 181 -1.01 19.49 -0.42
C GLN A 181 -1.82 18.58 -1.36
N GLN A 182 -1.21 17.55 -1.95
CA GLN A 182 -1.89 16.59 -2.81
C GLN A 182 -2.97 15.80 -2.04
N VAL A 183 -2.74 15.46 -0.76
CA VAL A 183 -3.75 14.85 0.11
C VAL A 183 -4.97 15.75 0.26
N LYS A 184 -4.77 17.05 0.51
CA LYS A 184 -5.87 18.04 0.63
C LYS A 184 -6.63 18.21 -0.69
N GLU A 185 -5.93 18.27 -1.81
CA GLU A 185 -6.56 18.42 -3.13
C GLU A 185 -7.39 17.20 -3.50
N TYR A 186 -6.90 16.00 -3.18
CA TYR A 186 -7.64 14.76 -3.41
C TYR A 186 -8.95 14.72 -2.60
N TRP A 187 -8.94 15.24 -1.36
CA TRP A 187 -10.14 15.32 -0.54
C TRP A 187 -11.30 16.06 -1.22
N VAL A 188 -11.02 17.15 -1.90
CA VAL A 188 -12.06 17.91 -2.60
C VAL A 188 -12.82 17.05 -3.61
N THR A 189 -12.10 16.20 -4.32
CA THR A 189 -12.72 15.26 -5.28
C THR A 189 -13.44 14.12 -4.57
N LEU A 190 -12.83 13.58 -3.54
CA LEU A 190 -13.40 12.46 -2.77
C LEU A 190 -14.66 12.88 -2.03
N ALA A 191 -14.67 14.04 -1.39
CA ALA A 191 -15.84 14.55 -0.65
C ALA A 191 -17.07 14.64 -1.55
N GLY A 192 -16.95 15.19 -2.76
CA GLY A 192 -18.05 15.22 -3.72
C GLY A 192 -18.56 13.83 -4.11
N ALA A 193 -17.65 12.89 -4.33
CA ALA A 193 -18.03 11.51 -4.63
C ALA A 193 -18.73 10.80 -3.45
N LEU A 194 -18.32 11.11 -2.21
CA LEU A 194 -18.98 10.61 -1.01
C LEU A 194 -20.36 11.22 -0.81
N GLU A 195 -20.51 12.53 -1.02
CA GLU A 195 -21.80 13.20 -0.99
C GLU A 195 -22.78 12.60 -2.01
N ASP A 196 -22.33 12.37 -3.23
CA ASP A 196 -23.15 11.72 -4.26
C ASP A 196 -23.49 10.27 -3.89
N ALA A 197 -22.58 9.56 -3.22
CA ALA A 197 -22.81 8.17 -2.82
C ALA A 197 -23.88 8.03 -1.72
N ILE A 198 -23.92 8.97 -0.78
CA ILE A 198 -24.86 8.97 0.37
C ILE A 198 -26.17 9.74 0.10
N ALA A 199 -26.26 10.45 -1.02
CA ALA A 199 -27.47 11.19 -1.38
C ALA A 199 -28.67 10.24 -1.58
N ASP A 200 -29.88 10.76 -1.40
CA ASP A 200 -31.12 10.02 -1.66
C ASP A 200 -31.13 9.43 -3.09
N GLY A 201 -31.29 8.11 -3.20
CA GLY A 201 -31.17 7.40 -4.47
C GLY A 201 -29.73 7.23 -4.99
N GLY A 202 -28.74 7.57 -4.19
CA GLY A 202 -27.33 7.37 -4.48
C GLY A 202 -26.92 5.90 -4.56
N ILE A 203 -25.62 5.65 -4.69
CA ILE A 203 -25.14 4.28 -4.90
C ILE A 203 -25.39 3.37 -3.70
N LEU A 204 -25.35 3.92 -2.48
CA LEU A 204 -25.63 3.15 -1.25
C LEU A 204 -27.09 2.68 -1.20
N ASP A 205 -28.03 3.56 -1.52
CA ASP A 205 -29.47 3.20 -1.57
C ASP A 205 -29.74 2.14 -2.62
N ARG A 206 -29.10 2.23 -3.78
CA ARG A 206 -29.23 1.23 -4.86
C ARG A 206 -28.70 -0.13 -4.42
N TYR A 207 -27.53 -0.19 -3.81
CA TYR A 207 -26.99 -1.44 -3.30
C TYR A 207 -27.82 -2.01 -2.15
N ALA A 208 -28.31 -1.16 -1.25
CA ALA A 208 -29.21 -1.61 -0.18
C ALA A 208 -30.51 -2.24 -0.75
N GLN A 209 -31.07 -1.67 -1.82
CA GLN A 209 -32.23 -2.23 -2.50
C GLN A 209 -31.91 -3.56 -3.22
N GLU A 210 -30.76 -3.65 -3.86
CA GLU A 210 -30.32 -4.88 -4.54
C GLU A 210 -30.04 -6.03 -3.55
N LEU A 211 -29.56 -5.72 -2.35
CA LEU A 211 -29.25 -6.72 -1.30
C LEU A 211 -30.46 -7.07 -0.40
N ALA A 212 -31.54 -6.31 -0.47
CA ALA A 212 -32.74 -6.56 0.33
C ALA A 212 -33.67 -7.67 -0.23
N VAL A 213 -33.15 -8.63 -1.01
CA VAL A 213 -33.89 -9.74 -1.63
C VAL A 213 -34.03 -10.92 -0.68
#